data_a9b32cb4e2287429a661ba278ede90e8
#
_entry.id   a9b32cb4e2287429a661ba278ede90e8
#
_cell.length_a   1.000
_cell.length_b   1.000
_cell.length_c   1.000
_cell.angle_alpha   90.00
_cell.angle_beta   90.00
_cell.angle_gamma   90.00
#
_symmetry.space_group_name_H-M   'P 1'
#
loop_
_entity.id
_entity.type
_entity.pdbx_description
1 polymer ?
#
loop_
_entity_poly.entity_id
_entity_poly.type
_entity_poly.pdbx_seq_one_letter_code
_entity_poly.pdbx_strand_id
1 'polypeptide(L)'
;MKVPGLGFAAALFLVALAPTAAFAIQDTTPSAHANTDQMNQAMHDENPPTALDADQHAKGKKDAPPLVTASKAPCTMTDAYYIGGGTGTDKVHANYYEVACQEGLGYVLLSKDKNPVPEAIDCIKLSTKGPDGKPNPLACKLPGNRHPALGLQSLVTKAGHTCTVSNGRYVGSTTAADIYEVACADGSGYVLETSRDGSAPPKSTNCVIYGSGGGIKCTLTTEAQQNSYVDKMAAASGKPCTIAGRRYVGSTPDGADFYEVSCSDKTGFMIKTAANGGFGEAIDCLKAAGIGGGCTLTDTRQAQTQQTNLYSSLSKKAGFSCDVSKYADFPSTDANTEIVELACSNRADGGVGFFPASSGQGRVLNCLRSEAEGYKCSFTQTSALYTKLTEQLRAKKNGSTCVVSNAAAYAEANAPGGGKEDFVEVACADGGPGYVLHYGPGQELPIELLNCAQVKSTGGCKLSKS
;
A
#
# COMPACT_ATOMS: atom_id res chain seq x y z
N MET A 1 45.33 -32.18 -60.15
CA MET A 1 45.08 -30.81 -60.62
C MET A 1 45.51 -29.86 -59.49
N LYS A 2 46.34 -28.90 -59.81
CA LYS A 2 47.11 -28.01 -58.97
C LYS A 2 46.19 -27.03 -58.18
N VAL A 3 46.41 -26.88 -56.88
CA VAL A 3 45.88 -25.79 -56.09
C VAL A 3 47.01 -24.78 -55.89
N PRO A 4 46.84 -23.46 -56.15
CA PRO A 4 47.83 -22.44 -55.80
C PRO A 4 47.54 -21.91 -54.39
N GLY A 5 48.63 -21.79 -53.63
CA GLY A 5 48.63 -21.18 -52.31
C GLY A 5 48.47 -19.68 -52.33
N LEU A 6 47.82 -19.14 -51.32
CA LEU A 6 47.82 -17.73 -50.97
C LEU A 6 48.55 -17.55 -49.65
N GLY A 7 49.60 -16.71 -49.72
CA GLY A 7 50.42 -16.34 -48.59
C GLY A 7 49.71 -15.38 -47.63
N PHE A 8 49.93 -15.64 -46.33
CA PHE A 8 49.55 -14.72 -45.26
C PHE A 8 50.66 -13.70 -45.03
N ALA A 9 50.37 -12.45 -45.30
CA ALA A 9 51.18 -11.32 -44.87
C ALA A 9 50.79 -10.94 -43.45
N ALA A 10 51.68 -11.13 -42.47
CA ALA A 10 51.52 -10.67 -41.12
C ALA A 10 51.76 -9.18 -41.03
N ALA A 11 50.73 -8.40 -40.79
CA ALA A 11 50.84 -6.98 -40.41
C ALA A 11 50.95 -6.89 -38.89
N LEU A 12 52.14 -6.53 -38.41
CA LEU A 12 52.38 -6.12 -37.02
C LEU A 12 51.69 -4.77 -36.81
N PHE A 13 50.62 -4.75 -36.02
CA PHE A 13 50.08 -3.51 -35.41
C PHE A 13 50.77 -3.31 -34.07
N LEU A 14 51.64 -2.31 -33.97
CA LEU A 14 52.09 -1.74 -32.71
C LEU A 14 50.88 -1.03 -32.05
N VAL A 15 50.35 -1.61 -31.00
CA VAL A 15 49.41 -0.94 -30.10
C VAL A 15 50.23 -0.10 -29.11
N ALA A 16 50.18 1.21 -29.32
CA ALA A 16 50.68 2.18 -28.34
C ALA A 16 49.80 2.13 -27.10
N LEU A 17 50.35 1.69 -25.97
CA LEU A 17 49.72 1.81 -24.67
C LEU A 17 49.69 3.28 -24.24
N ALA A 18 48.49 3.91 -24.35
CA ALA A 18 48.25 5.16 -23.66
C ALA A 18 47.96 4.86 -22.15
N PRO A 19 48.48 5.67 -21.21
CA PRO A 19 48.19 5.47 -19.81
C PRO A 19 46.73 5.74 -19.55
N THR A 20 46.01 4.75 -19.03
CA THR A 20 44.64 4.89 -18.49
C THR A 20 44.71 5.82 -17.30
N ALA A 21 44.24 7.06 -17.47
CA ALA A 21 43.91 7.93 -16.36
C ALA A 21 42.83 7.25 -15.59
N ALA A 22 43.17 6.82 -14.38
CA ALA A 22 42.20 6.38 -13.39
C ALA A 22 41.33 7.61 -13.01
N PHE A 23 40.13 7.70 -13.57
CA PHE A 23 39.10 8.57 -13.03
C PHE A 23 38.73 7.99 -11.68
N ALA A 24 39.27 8.61 -10.60
CA ALA A 24 38.71 8.46 -9.29
C ALA A 24 37.25 8.95 -9.35
N ILE A 25 36.29 8.03 -9.29
CA ILE A 25 34.90 8.36 -9.03
C ILE A 25 34.91 8.92 -7.60
N GLN A 26 34.90 10.25 -7.51
CA GLN A 26 34.57 10.91 -6.27
C GLN A 26 33.13 10.53 -5.97
N ASP A 27 32.98 9.74 -4.93
CA ASP A 27 31.69 9.40 -4.30
C ASP A 27 31.12 10.70 -3.73
N THR A 28 30.33 11.42 -4.54
CA THR A 28 29.56 12.58 -4.13
C THR A 28 28.19 12.14 -3.63
N THR A 29 28.17 11.22 -2.66
CA THR A 29 27.02 11.15 -1.78
C THR A 29 27.06 12.39 -0.89
N PRO A 30 26.10 13.33 -0.99
CA PRO A 30 26.01 14.43 -0.05
C PRO A 30 25.81 13.81 1.34
N SER A 31 26.79 13.96 2.23
CA SER A 31 26.61 13.54 3.60
C SER A 31 25.41 14.30 4.18
N ALA A 32 24.57 13.63 4.95
CA ALA A 32 23.42 14.24 5.62
C ALA A 32 23.81 15.48 6.45
N HIS A 33 25.08 15.58 6.85
CA HIS A 33 25.63 16.74 7.56
C HIS A 33 25.81 17.99 6.68
N ALA A 34 26.17 17.84 5.40
CA ALA A 34 26.31 18.99 4.49
C ALA A 34 24.98 19.70 4.21
N ASN A 35 23.88 18.94 4.15
CA ASN A 35 22.54 19.51 4.01
C ASN A 35 22.08 20.24 5.29
N THR A 36 22.45 19.75 6.47
CA THR A 36 22.11 20.38 7.75
C THR A 36 22.83 21.72 7.89
N ASP A 37 24.08 21.82 7.47
CA ASP A 37 24.87 23.05 7.54
C ASP A 37 24.42 24.09 6.50
N GLN A 38 24.04 23.67 5.28
CA GLN A 38 23.44 24.57 4.29
C GLN A 38 22.05 25.07 4.71
N MET A 39 21.22 24.21 5.32
CA MET A 39 19.95 24.62 5.91
C MET A 39 20.15 25.58 7.08
N ASN A 40 21.13 25.34 7.93
CA ASN A 40 21.49 26.25 9.02
C ASN A 40 22.01 27.59 8.50
N GLN A 41 22.78 27.62 7.40
CA GLN A 41 23.23 28.87 6.76
C GLN A 41 22.08 29.65 6.10
N ALA A 42 21.17 28.98 5.39
CA ALA A 42 19.98 29.63 4.83
C ALA A 42 19.03 30.18 5.91
N MET A 43 19.07 29.64 7.12
CA MET A 43 18.34 30.14 8.28
C MET A 43 19.02 31.31 8.98
N HIS A 44 20.29 31.62 8.69
CA HIS A 44 21.03 32.71 9.31
C HIS A 44 20.93 34.07 8.60
N ASP A 45 20.45 34.11 7.36
CA ASP A 45 20.47 35.33 6.53
C ASP A 45 19.22 36.22 6.61
N GLU A 46 18.20 35.85 7.37
CA GLU A 46 17.02 36.67 7.54
C GLU A 46 17.04 37.44 8.89
N ASN A 47 17.51 38.67 8.82
CA ASN A 47 17.50 39.75 9.85
C ASN A 47 18.34 39.48 11.11
N PRO A 48 19.27 40.41 11.45
CA PRO A 48 19.95 40.35 12.74
C PRO A 48 18.92 40.39 13.87
N PRO A 49 19.14 39.65 14.97
CA PRO A 49 18.22 39.63 16.08
C PRO A 49 18.03 41.05 16.61
N THR A 50 16.82 41.60 16.48
CA THR A 50 16.45 42.80 17.23
C THR A 50 16.63 42.45 18.70
N ALA A 51 17.52 43.14 19.39
CA ALA A 51 17.75 42.93 20.82
C ALA A 51 16.38 43.08 21.53
N LEU A 52 15.95 42.03 22.22
CA LEU A 52 14.72 42.06 23.00
C LEU A 52 14.93 43.04 24.17
N ASP A 53 13.94 43.90 24.42
CA ASP A 53 13.96 44.79 25.55
C ASP A 53 13.95 44.01 26.87
N ALA A 54 14.89 44.31 27.77
CA ALA A 54 15.10 43.54 29.00
C ALA A 54 13.91 43.66 29.97
N ASP A 55 13.27 44.81 30.04
CA ASP A 55 12.13 45.06 30.93
C ASP A 55 10.89 44.34 30.42
N GLN A 56 10.67 44.35 29.09
CA GLN A 56 9.59 43.61 28.45
C GLN A 56 9.80 42.09 28.60
N HIS A 57 11.05 41.62 28.53
CA HIS A 57 11.38 40.21 28.73
C HIS A 57 11.13 39.78 30.18
N ALA A 58 11.59 40.58 31.15
CA ALA A 58 11.33 40.33 32.58
C ALA A 58 9.81 40.31 32.88
N LYS A 59 9.07 41.31 32.31
CA LYS A 59 7.61 41.34 32.42
C LYS A 59 6.94 40.12 31.80
N GLY A 60 7.35 39.70 30.63
CA GLY A 60 6.84 38.50 29.94
C GLY A 60 7.00 37.24 30.82
N LYS A 61 8.21 37.00 31.33
CA LYS A 61 8.50 35.87 32.23
C LYS A 61 7.68 35.85 33.51
N LYS A 62 7.37 37.04 34.05
CA LYS A 62 6.57 37.17 35.26
C LYS A 62 5.08 36.92 35.01
N ASP A 63 4.54 37.47 33.94
CA ASP A 63 3.09 37.58 33.73
C ASP A 63 2.50 36.46 32.88
N ALA A 64 3.32 35.80 31.99
CA ALA A 64 2.82 34.80 31.05
C ALA A 64 2.46 33.43 31.67
N PRO A 65 3.10 32.91 32.73
CA PRO A 65 2.81 31.54 33.22
C PRO A 65 1.34 31.28 33.53
N PRO A 66 0.61 32.14 34.29
CA PRO A 66 -0.81 31.94 34.55
C PRO A 66 -1.67 32.04 33.27
N LEU A 67 -1.23 32.83 32.29
CA LEU A 67 -1.92 32.96 31.00
C LEU A 67 -1.78 31.72 30.15
N VAL A 68 -0.61 31.07 30.13
CA VAL A 68 -0.42 29.77 29.46
C VAL A 68 -1.37 28.76 30.02
N THR A 69 -1.43 28.65 31.36
CA THR A 69 -2.34 27.71 32.03
C THR A 69 -3.81 27.98 31.70
N ALA A 70 -4.23 29.24 31.74
CA ALA A 70 -5.61 29.63 31.50
C ALA A 70 -6.03 29.48 30.03
N SER A 71 -5.11 29.68 29.09
CA SER A 71 -5.36 29.52 27.64
C SER A 71 -5.51 28.05 27.21
N LYS A 72 -5.05 27.09 28.03
CA LYS A 72 -4.96 25.67 27.70
C LYS A 72 -4.08 25.37 26.46
N ALA A 73 -3.21 26.29 26.07
CA ALA A 73 -2.25 26.03 25.00
C ALA A 73 -1.36 24.85 25.36
N PRO A 74 -1.08 23.91 24.46
CA PRO A 74 -0.18 22.76 24.72
C PRO A 74 1.28 23.24 24.73
N CYS A 75 1.69 23.95 25.79
CA CYS A 75 2.94 24.65 25.92
C CYS A 75 3.57 24.48 27.30
N THR A 76 4.70 23.76 27.38
CA THR A 76 5.63 23.86 28.49
C THR A 76 6.54 25.04 28.26
N MET A 77 6.22 26.17 28.88
CA MET A 77 6.90 27.46 28.61
C MET A 77 8.40 27.41 28.98
N THR A 78 9.26 27.77 28.04
CA THR A 78 10.72 27.87 28.23
C THR A 78 11.18 29.34 28.29
N ASP A 79 10.48 30.23 27.60
CA ASP A 79 10.75 31.67 27.58
C ASP A 79 9.49 32.50 27.33
N ALA A 80 9.47 33.76 27.69
CA ALA A 80 8.33 34.64 27.45
C ALA A 80 8.75 36.13 27.30
N TYR A 81 7.99 36.84 26.47
CA TYR A 81 8.24 38.26 26.16
C TYR A 81 6.92 39.04 26.09
N TYR A 82 6.86 40.18 26.75
CA TYR A 82 5.73 41.08 26.65
C TYR A 82 5.86 41.95 25.39
N ILE A 83 4.98 41.74 24.40
CA ILE A 83 5.04 42.45 23.11
C ILE A 83 4.54 43.89 23.28
N GLY A 84 3.51 44.08 24.11
CA GLY A 84 2.85 45.37 24.29
C GLY A 84 1.39 45.23 24.69
N GLY A 85 0.73 46.35 24.87
CA GLY A 85 -0.70 46.40 25.13
C GLY A 85 -1.34 47.61 24.49
N GLY A 86 -2.65 47.61 24.38
CA GLY A 86 -3.42 48.70 23.80
C GLY A 86 -4.92 48.52 24.00
N THR A 87 -5.65 49.62 23.84
CA THR A 87 -7.11 49.60 23.93
C THR A 87 -7.69 49.56 22.52
N GLY A 88 -8.45 48.48 22.22
CA GLY A 88 -9.12 48.31 20.95
C GLY A 88 -10.28 49.26 20.71
N THR A 89 -10.87 49.22 19.53
CA THR A 89 -12.07 49.98 19.16
C THR A 89 -13.30 49.62 20.02
N ASP A 90 -13.29 48.43 20.60
CA ASP A 90 -14.27 47.89 21.56
C ASP A 90 -14.08 48.50 22.98
N LYS A 91 -13.11 49.41 23.17
CA LYS A 91 -12.70 50.01 24.46
C LYS A 91 -12.26 48.98 25.52
N VAL A 92 -11.83 47.79 25.08
CA VAL A 92 -11.24 46.75 25.94
C VAL A 92 -9.73 46.84 25.83
N HIS A 93 -9.05 46.92 26.99
CA HIS A 93 -7.58 46.87 27.01
C HIS A 93 -7.14 45.40 26.82
N ALA A 94 -6.13 45.22 25.97
CA ALA A 94 -5.54 43.93 25.67
C ALA A 94 -4.02 43.98 25.80
N ASN A 95 -3.45 42.91 26.36
CA ASN A 95 -2.01 42.70 26.47
C ASN A 95 -1.60 41.49 25.65
N TYR A 96 -0.42 41.56 25.01
CA TYR A 96 0.12 40.52 24.13
C TYR A 96 1.42 39.99 24.72
N TYR A 97 1.50 38.68 24.92
CA TYR A 97 2.66 37.97 25.44
C TYR A 97 3.08 36.87 24.49
N GLU A 98 4.30 36.96 24.00
CA GLU A 98 4.88 35.81 23.26
C GLU A 98 5.45 34.80 24.24
N VAL A 99 5.24 33.52 23.98
CA VAL A 99 5.81 32.41 24.74
C VAL A 99 6.49 31.42 23.80
N ALA A 100 7.68 30.95 24.19
CA ALA A 100 8.36 29.83 23.56
C ALA A 100 8.09 28.55 24.38
N CYS A 101 7.87 27.46 23.70
CA CYS A 101 7.48 26.19 24.30
C CYS A 101 8.51 25.08 24.05
N GLN A 102 8.68 24.16 25.00
CA GLN A 102 9.55 23.00 24.87
C GLN A 102 9.12 22.10 23.71
N GLU A 103 7.83 22.04 23.41
CA GLU A 103 7.25 21.27 22.31
C GLU A 103 7.58 21.86 20.93
N GLY A 104 8.18 23.05 20.87
CA GLY A 104 8.67 23.71 19.67
C GLY A 104 7.68 24.70 19.03
N LEU A 105 6.37 24.52 19.16
CA LEU A 105 5.37 25.47 18.68
C LEU A 105 5.14 26.56 19.72
N GLY A 106 5.53 27.82 19.42
CA GLY A 106 5.31 28.97 20.29
C GLY A 106 3.97 29.64 20.02
N TYR A 107 3.57 30.53 20.96
CA TYR A 107 2.28 31.22 20.91
C TYR A 107 2.41 32.68 21.27
N VAL A 108 1.49 33.49 20.76
CA VAL A 108 1.17 34.81 21.33
C VAL A 108 -0.14 34.68 22.10
N LEU A 109 -0.09 34.98 23.38
CA LEU A 109 -1.23 34.99 24.29
C LEU A 109 -1.86 36.39 24.30
N LEU A 110 -3.12 36.46 23.92
CA LEU A 110 -3.92 37.70 23.96
C LEU A 110 -4.78 37.69 25.23
N SER A 111 -4.40 38.52 26.21
CA SER A 111 -5.15 38.70 27.47
C SER A 111 -5.96 40.00 27.40
N LYS A 112 -7.28 39.91 27.60
CA LYS A 112 -8.21 41.06 27.62
C LYS A 112 -8.79 41.27 29.01
N ASP A 113 -8.89 42.51 29.46
CA ASP A 113 -9.37 42.87 30.82
C ASP A 113 -10.76 42.29 31.14
N LYS A 114 -11.59 42.07 30.13
CA LYS A 114 -12.95 41.57 30.29
C LYS A 114 -13.11 40.07 29.97
N ASN A 115 -12.04 39.39 29.57
CA ASN A 115 -12.06 37.99 29.26
C ASN A 115 -11.01 37.22 30.10
N PRO A 116 -11.42 36.39 31.07
CA PRO A 116 -10.50 35.71 31.97
C PRO A 116 -9.69 34.58 31.25
N VAL A 117 -10.14 34.14 30.07
CA VAL A 117 -9.44 33.14 29.30
C VAL A 117 -8.68 33.80 28.15
N PRO A 118 -7.35 33.76 28.17
CA PRO A 118 -6.54 34.31 27.08
C PRO A 118 -6.73 33.50 25.79
N GLU A 119 -6.70 34.17 24.65
CA GLU A 119 -6.63 33.55 23.35
C GLU A 119 -5.16 33.20 23.05
N ALA A 120 -4.87 31.97 22.65
CA ALA A 120 -3.55 31.55 22.22
C ALA A 120 -3.51 31.44 20.69
N ILE A 121 -2.63 32.22 20.06
CA ILE A 121 -2.43 32.24 18.62
C ILE A 121 -1.01 31.73 18.35
N ASP A 122 -0.86 30.64 17.62
CA ASP A 122 0.47 30.07 17.35
C ASP A 122 1.31 30.96 16.43
N CYS A 123 2.62 30.85 16.56
CA CYS A 123 3.58 31.67 15.84
C CYS A 123 3.57 31.44 14.32
N ILE A 124 3.09 30.27 13.84
CA ILE A 124 2.98 30.00 12.40
C ILE A 124 1.86 30.83 11.78
N LYS A 125 0.71 30.95 12.44
CA LYS A 125 -0.38 31.86 11.99
C LYS A 125 0.10 33.30 11.89
N LEU A 126 0.91 33.72 12.85
CA LEU A 126 1.44 35.07 12.92
C LEU A 126 2.63 35.30 11.97
N SER A 127 3.24 34.27 11.42
CA SER A 127 4.30 34.38 10.40
C SER A 127 3.75 34.73 9.02
N THR A 128 2.45 34.63 8.81
CA THR A 128 1.81 35.01 7.54
C THR A 128 1.87 36.54 7.34
N LYS A 129 2.22 36.96 6.10
CA LYS A 129 2.17 38.38 5.74
C LYS A 129 0.71 38.84 5.63
N GLY A 130 0.45 40.08 6.01
CA GLY A 130 -0.86 40.70 5.82
C GLY A 130 -1.23 40.87 4.33
N PRO A 131 -2.47 41.25 4.03
CA PRO A 131 -2.93 41.52 2.66
C PRO A 131 -2.10 42.59 1.91
N ASP A 132 -1.43 43.47 2.66
CA ASP A 132 -0.53 44.53 2.15
C ASP A 132 0.92 44.04 1.92
N GLY A 133 1.18 42.72 2.12
CA GLY A 133 2.49 42.11 2.00
C GLY A 133 3.45 42.39 3.17
N LYS A 134 3.02 43.18 4.20
CA LYS A 134 3.85 43.47 5.36
C LYS A 134 3.85 42.35 6.38
N PRO A 135 4.94 42.19 7.16
CA PRO A 135 4.98 41.29 8.29
C PRO A 135 3.86 41.60 9.30
N ASN A 136 3.31 40.56 9.91
CA ASN A 136 2.37 40.71 11.00
C ASN A 136 3.08 41.43 12.18
N PRO A 137 2.51 42.53 12.75
CA PRO A 137 3.13 43.24 13.87
C PRO A 137 3.27 42.36 15.13
N LEU A 138 2.47 41.29 15.24
CA LEU A 138 2.55 40.30 16.32
C LEU A 138 3.42 39.08 15.98
N ALA A 139 4.17 39.13 14.87
CA ALA A 139 5.07 38.04 14.51
C ALA A 139 6.05 37.75 15.66
N CYS A 140 6.26 36.45 15.93
CA CYS A 140 7.08 36.01 17.05
C CYS A 140 8.57 36.37 16.87
N LYS A 141 9.22 36.79 17.98
CA LYS A 141 10.59 37.34 18.00
C LYS A 141 11.53 36.59 18.93
N LEU A 142 10.99 35.77 19.88
CA LEU A 142 11.83 34.97 20.77
C LEU A 142 12.72 34.03 19.98
N PRO A 143 13.98 33.79 20.40
CA PRO A 143 14.90 32.88 19.70
C PRO A 143 14.29 31.53 19.44
N GLY A 144 13.54 30.94 20.39
CA GLY A 144 12.87 29.65 20.25
C GLY A 144 11.74 29.64 19.20
N ASN A 145 11.24 30.80 18.77
CA ASN A 145 10.12 30.91 17.84
C ASN A 145 10.51 31.46 16.46
N ARG A 146 11.81 31.74 16.21
CA ARG A 146 12.26 32.36 14.94
C ARG A 146 11.93 31.54 13.71
N HIS A 147 11.90 30.22 13.86
CA HIS A 147 11.56 29.29 12.81
C HIS A 147 10.29 28.54 13.20
N PRO A 148 9.12 29.18 13.19
CA PRO A 148 7.89 28.61 13.73
C PRO A 148 7.47 27.34 12.99
N ALA A 149 7.86 27.18 11.71
CA ALA A 149 7.64 25.97 10.94
C ALA A 149 8.27 24.73 11.59
N LEU A 150 9.46 24.86 12.20
CA LEU A 150 10.14 23.77 12.90
C LEU A 150 9.37 23.32 14.14
N GLY A 151 8.55 24.18 14.72
CA GLY A 151 7.64 23.84 15.82
C GLY A 151 6.60 22.80 15.47
N LEU A 152 6.33 22.57 14.18
CA LEU A 152 5.45 21.50 13.72
C LEU A 152 6.08 20.10 13.86
N GLN A 153 7.39 19.99 14.13
CA GLN A 153 8.07 18.70 14.28
C GLN A 153 7.40 17.79 15.31
N SER A 154 7.00 18.34 16.45
CA SER A 154 6.33 17.57 17.49
C SER A 154 4.96 17.06 17.05
N LEU A 155 4.24 17.83 16.24
CA LEU A 155 2.95 17.43 15.69
C LEU A 155 3.09 16.32 14.65
N VAL A 156 4.10 16.41 13.78
CA VAL A 156 4.44 15.35 12.80
C VAL A 156 4.77 14.05 13.51
N THR A 157 5.59 14.12 14.56
CA THR A 157 5.95 12.93 15.36
C THR A 157 4.74 12.32 16.07
N LYS A 158 3.87 13.16 16.67
CA LYS A 158 2.61 12.71 17.28
C LYS A 158 1.62 12.11 16.27
N ALA A 159 1.69 12.53 15.00
CA ALA A 159 0.93 11.95 13.90
C ALA A 159 1.52 10.61 13.38
N GLY A 160 2.62 10.12 13.96
CA GLY A 160 3.23 8.84 13.65
C GLY A 160 4.26 8.85 12.51
N HIS A 161 4.70 10.04 12.05
CA HIS A 161 5.68 10.13 10.96
C HIS A 161 7.11 10.38 11.48
N THR A 162 8.08 9.81 10.76
CA THR A 162 9.52 10.01 11.02
C THR A 162 10.14 11.17 10.21
N CYS A 163 9.31 11.97 9.59
CA CYS A 163 9.68 13.13 8.78
C CYS A 163 10.45 14.18 9.60
N THR A 164 11.57 14.67 9.07
CA THR A 164 12.24 15.87 9.58
C THR A 164 11.65 17.10 8.89
N VAL A 165 10.97 17.95 9.63
CA VAL A 165 10.31 19.16 9.09
C VAL A 165 11.37 20.12 8.57
N SER A 166 11.27 20.50 7.29
CA SER A 166 12.10 21.51 6.63
C SER A 166 11.37 22.83 6.43
N ASN A 167 10.03 22.79 6.27
CA ASN A 167 9.20 23.98 6.12
C ASN A 167 7.76 23.68 6.58
N GLY A 168 6.99 24.74 6.88
CA GLY A 168 5.60 24.62 7.29
C GLY A 168 4.84 25.92 7.14
N ARG A 169 3.52 25.82 6.94
CA ARG A 169 2.63 26.98 6.89
C ARG A 169 1.27 26.66 7.49
N TYR A 170 0.60 27.68 7.95
CA TYR A 170 -0.81 27.60 8.28
C TYR A 170 -1.64 27.64 6.99
N VAL A 171 -2.60 26.72 6.87
CA VAL A 171 -3.48 26.59 5.71
C VAL A 171 -4.86 27.16 6.00
N GLY A 172 -5.37 26.94 7.21
CA GLY A 172 -6.68 27.40 7.61
C GLY A 172 -7.15 26.72 8.89
N SER A 173 -8.42 26.91 9.23
CA SER A 173 -9.03 26.28 10.40
C SER A 173 -10.47 25.85 10.13
N THR A 174 -10.89 24.84 10.85
CA THR A 174 -12.30 24.50 11.05
C THR A 174 -12.78 25.01 12.41
N THR A 175 -14.02 24.73 12.78
CA THR A 175 -14.53 25.06 14.11
C THR A 175 -13.79 24.33 15.23
N ALA A 176 -13.24 23.13 14.95
CA ALA A 176 -12.63 22.23 15.92
C ALA A 176 -11.11 22.12 15.83
N ALA A 177 -10.51 22.42 14.67
CA ALA A 177 -9.12 22.12 14.38
C ALA A 177 -8.43 23.23 13.59
N ASP A 178 -7.11 23.31 13.74
CA ASP A 178 -6.22 24.10 12.89
C ASP A 178 -5.53 23.19 11.88
N ILE A 179 -5.30 23.71 10.67
CA ILE A 179 -4.75 22.96 9.53
C ILE A 179 -3.42 23.59 9.14
N TYR A 180 -2.40 22.74 9.09
CA TYR A 180 -1.03 23.13 8.70
C TYR A 180 -0.56 22.24 7.54
N GLU A 181 0.21 22.82 6.63
CA GLU A 181 1.01 22.06 5.67
C GLU A 181 2.45 22.00 6.16
N VAL A 182 3.07 20.84 6.08
CA VAL A 182 4.49 20.60 6.37
C VAL A 182 5.19 19.99 5.18
N ALA A 183 6.42 20.44 4.92
CA ALA A 183 7.36 19.79 4.01
C ALA A 183 8.49 19.16 4.82
N CYS A 184 8.93 17.99 4.41
CA CYS A 184 9.98 17.21 5.02
C CYS A 184 11.30 17.33 4.24
N ALA A 185 12.42 17.16 4.90
CA ALA A 185 13.75 17.19 4.29
C ALA A 185 13.94 16.11 3.22
N ASP A 186 13.22 14.98 3.30
CA ASP A 186 13.25 13.89 2.34
C ASP A 186 12.34 14.14 1.10
N GLY A 187 11.67 15.29 1.04
CA GLY A 187 10.76 15.70 -0.04
C GLY A 187 9.32 15.25 0.17
N SER A 188 9.00 14.46 1.20
CA SER A 188 7.61 14.18 1.55
C SER A 188 6.91 15.41 2.12
N GLY A 189 5.58 15.43 2.09
CA GLY A 189 4.78 16.51 2.64
C GLY A 189 3.46 16.02 3.19
N TYR A 190 2.95 16.70 4.22
CA TYR A 190 1.71 16.34 4.89
C TYR A 190 0.86 17.57 5.19
N VAL A 191 -0.44 17.37 5.18
CA VAL A 191 -1.40 18.28 5.81
C VAL A 191 -1.73 17.70 7.18
N LEU A 192 -1.50 18.49 8.21
CA LEU A 192 -1.81 18.16 9.61
C LEU A 192 -3.09 18.86 10.03
N GLU A 193 -4.02 18.12 10.59
CA GLU A 193 -5.23 18.63 11.24
C GLU A 193 -5.09 18.42 12.75
N THR A 194 -5.04 19.49 13.53
CA THR A 194 -4.75 19.46 14.98
C THR A 194 -5.89 20.05 15.76
N SER A 195 -6.32 19.40 16.86
CA SER A 195 -7.26 20.00 17.78
C SER A 195 -6.64 21.21 18.48
N ARG A 196 -7.41 22.29 18.61
CA ARG A 196 -6.91 23.56 19.18
C ARG A 196 -6.49 23.46 20.64
N ASP A 197 -7.07 22.55 21.37
CA ASP A 197 -6.80 22.31 22.79
C ASP A 197 -5.84 21.14 23.03
N GLY A 198 -5.30 20.53 21.97
CA GLY A 198 -4.42 19.38 22.07
C GLY A 198 -5.09 18.11 22.60
N SER A 199 -6.44 18.06 22.67
CA SER A 199 -7.20 16.94 23.23
C SER A 199 -7.11 15.65 22.43
N ALA A 200 -6.80 15.75 21.12
CA ALA A 200 -6.65 14.62 20.23
C ALA A 200 -5.29 14.63 19.51
N PRO A 201 -4.70 13.47 19.20
CA PRO A 201 -3.52 13.43 18.36
C PRO A 201 -3.79 14.04 16.98
N PRO A 202 -2.79 14.68 16.35
CA PRO A 202 -2.95 15.22 15.02
C PRO A 202 -3.30 14.15 14.00
N LYS A 203 -4.24 14.44 13.12
CA LYS A 203 -4.45 13.65 11.91
C LYS A 203 -3.53 14.16 10.82
N SER A 204 -3.01 13.28 10.01
CA SER A 204 -2.14 13.63 8.89
C SER A 204 -2.65 13.04 7.58
N THR A 205 -2.47 13.78 6.50
CA THR A 205 -2.81 13.35 5.15
C THR A 205 -1.63 13.68 4.25
N ASN A 206 -1.14 12.72 3.47
CA ASN A 206 -0.01 12.94 2.57
C ASN A 206 -0.38 13.91 1.44
N CYS A 207 0.53 14.81 1.08
CA CYS A 207 0.32 15.81 0.03
C CYS A 207 0.04 15.22 -1.36
N VAL A 208 0.49 14.00 -1.65
CA VAL A 208 0.17 13.27 -2.90
C VAL A 208 -1.35 13.20 -3.14
N ILE A 209 -2.13 13.09 -2.06
CA ILE A 209 -3.59 12.97 -2.11
C ILE A 209 -4.24 14.25 -2.66
N TYR A 210 -3.68 15.41 -2.30
CA TYR A 210 -4.23 16.71 -2.69
C TYR A 210 -3.85 17.14 -4.13
N GLY A 211 -2.91 16.46 -4.76
CA GLY A 211 -2.59 16.64 -6.19
C GLY A 211 -3.70 16.24 -7.14
N SER A 212 -4.66 15.43 -6.68
CA SER A 212 -5.74 14.87 -7.50
C SER A 212 -7.10 15.59 -7.41
N GLY A 213 -7.16 16.84 -6.86
CA GLY A 213 -8.35 17.69 -6.98
C GLY A 213 -9.19 17.94 -5.72
N GLY A 214 -8.64 17.82 -4.53
CA GLY A 214 -9.30 18.19 -3.26
C GLY A 214 -9.14 19.68 -2.91
N GLY A 215 -10.02 20.25 -2.06
CA GLY A 215 -10.09 21.67 -1.72
C GLY A 215 -8.85 22.28 -1.04
N ILE A 216 -7.96 21.49 -0.42
CA ILE A 216 -6.65 21.91 0.10
C ILE A 216 -5.59 21.59 -0.96
N LYS A 217 -4.69 22.53 -1.23
CA LYS A 217 -3.57 22.34 -2.13
C LYS A 217 -2.25 22.45 -1.38
N CYS A 218 -1.42 21.41 -1.43
CA CYS A 218 -0.05 21.52 -0.97
C CYS A 218 0.77 22.43 -1.90
N THR A 219 1.51 23.35 -1.32
CA THR A 219 2.33 24.33 -2.04
C THR A 219 3.78 24.32 -1.61
N LEU A 220 4.10 23.69 -0.48
CA LEU A 220 5.47 23.55 0.04
C LEU A 220 6.21 22.38 -0.59
N THR A 221 5.48 21.41 -1.17
CA THR A 221 6.04 20.28 -1.91
C THR A 221 5.63 20.37 -3.38
N THR A 222 6.60 20.16 -4.27
CA THR A 222 6.36 20.13 -5.72
C THR A 222 5.76 18.79 -6.13
N GLU A 223 5.10 18.73 -7.27
CA GLU A 223 4.59 17.49 -7.84
C GLU A 223 5.71 16.44 -8.01
N ALA A 224 6.91 16.86 -8.41
CA ALA A 224 8.07 15.97 -8.53
C ALA A 224 8.46 15.34 -7.19
N GLN A 225 8.41 16.11 -6.09
CA GLN A 225 8.68 15.61 -4.74
C GLN A 225 7.59 14.64 -4.28
N GLN A 226 6.32 14.96 -4.52
CA GLN A 226 5.19 14.09 -4.22
C GLN A 226 5.30 12.77 -5.00
N ASN A 227 5.61 12.84 -6.30
CA ASN A 227 5.84 11.66 -7.13
C ASN A 227 7.02 10.83 -6.62
N SER A 228 8.13 11.46 -6.20
CA SER A 228 9.29 10.78 -5.64
C SER A 228 8.94 9.93 -4.41
N TYR A 229 7.96 10.35 -3.60
CA TYR A 229 7.47 9.55 -2.48
C TYR A 229 6.88 8.21 -2.95
N VAL A 230 6.00 8.24 -3.97
CA VAL A 230 5.42 7.02 -4.56
C VAL A 230 6.48 6.17 -5.25
N ASP A 231 7.47 6.81 -5.91
CA ASP A 231 8.57 6.11 -6.60
C ASP A 231 9.46 5.32 -5.64
N LYS A 232 9.78 5.90 -4.48
CA LYS A 232 10.53 5.21 -3.43
C LYS A 232 9.81 3.95 -2.96
N MET A 233 8.48 4.03 -2.78
CA MET A 233 7.68 2.87 -2.39
C MET A 233 7.58 1.83 -3.51
N ALA A 234 7.45 2.27 -4.77
CA ALA A 234 7.48 1.37 -5.91
C ALA A 234 8.81 0.63 -6.01
N ALA A 235 9.94 1.32 -5.80
CA ALA A 235 11.25 0.70 -5.75
C ALA A 235 11.39 -0.30 -4.59
N ALA A 236 10.85 0.02 -3.41
CA ALA A 236 10.85 -0.86 -2.24
C ALA A 236 10.03 -2.14 -2.46
N SER A 237 9.09 -2.15 -3.41
CA SER A 237 8.31 -3.34 -3.77
C SER A 237 9.15 -4.45 -4.41
N GLY A 238 10.35 -4.16 -4.92
CA GLY A 238 11.17 -5.08 -5.68
C GLY A 238 10.61 -5.46 -7.06
N LYS A 239 9.45 -4.92 -7.46
CA LYS A 239 8.86 -5.18 -8.77
C LYS A 239 9.59 -4.36 -9.84
N PRO A 240 10.05 -4.96 -10.95
CA PRO A 240 10.64 -4.23 -12.05
C PRO A 240 9.58 -3.35 -12.70
N CYS A 241 9.75 -2.02 -12.67
CA CYS A 241 8.79 -1.06 -13.21
C CYS A 241 9.49 0.25 -13.58
N THR A 242 9.50 0.59 -14.87
CA THR A 242 9.76 1.97 -15.29
C THR A 242 8.44 2.73 -15.19
N ILE A 243 8.30 3.57 -14.17
CA ILE A 243 7.03 4.20 -13.83
C ILE A 243 6.59 5.19 -14.92
N ALA A 244 5.39 4.99 -15.46
CA ALA A 244 4.75 5.85 -16.44
C ALA A 244 3.65 6.72 -15.85
N GLY A 245 2.94 6.23 -14.83
CA GLY A 245 1.85 6.97 -14.17
C GLY A 245 1.68 6.58 -12.70
N ARG A 246 1.05 7.47 -11.95
CA ARG A 246 0.78 7.31 -10.51
C ARG A 246 -0.61 7.84 -10.20
N ARG A 247 -1.31 7.20 -9.29
CA ARG A 247 -2.63 7.65 -8.82
C ARG A 247 -2.82 7.29 -7.35
N TYR A 248 -3.25 8.23 -6.56
CA TYR A 248 -3.81 7.93 -5.24
C TYR A 248 -5.19 7.28 -5.41
N VAL A 249 -5.46 6.23 -4.65
CA VAL A 249 -6.68 5.42 -4.76
C VAL A 249 -7.60 5.62 -3.56
N GLY A 250 -7.05 5.68 -2.37
CA GLY A 250 -7.81 5.85 -1.13
C GLY A 250 -6.99 5.46 0.10
N SER A 251 -7.59 5.62 1.29
CA SER A 251 -7.00 5.23 2.58
C SER A 251 -7.89 4.24 3.30
N THR A 252 -7.29 3.42 4.15
CA THR A 252 -7.99 2.58 5.12
C THR A 252 -8.26 3.36 6.42
N PRO A 253 -9.24 2.94 7.24
CA PRO A 253 -9.50 3.57 8.55
C PRO A 253 -8.31 3.53 9.53
N ASP A 254 -7.42 2.56 9.38
CA ASP A 254 -6.20 2.39 10.16
C ASP A 254 -5.00 3.21 9.64
N GLY A 255 -5.22 4.06 8.62
CA GLY A 255 -4.24 5.05 8.13
C GLY A 255 -3.27 4.54 7.07
N ALA A 256 -3.49 3.37 6.49
CA ALA A 256 -2.73 2.94 5.31
C ALA A 256 -3.31 3.57 4.03
N ASP A 257 -2.45 4.04 3.13
CA ASP A 257 -2.82 4.62 1.85
C ASP A 257 -2.60 3.62 0.71
N PHE A 258 -3.41 3.74 -0.34
CA PHE A 258 -3.27 2.99 -1.58
C PHE A 258 -2.89 3.91 -2.75
N TYR A 259 -1.85 3.52 -3.48
CA TYR A 259 -1.39 4.20 -4.70
C TYR A 259 -1.32 3.20 -5.84
N GLU A 260 -1.91 3.54 -6.99
CA GLU A 260 -1.70 2.80 -8.23
C GLU A 260 -0.44 3.33 -8.93
N VAL A 261 0.40 2.42 -9.39
CA VAL A 261 1.57 2.69 -10.23
C VAL A 261 1.40 1.94 -11.54
N SER A 262 1.48 2.64 -12.68
CA SER A 262 1.55 2.03 -14.00
C SER A 262 2.96 2.11 -14.55
N CYS A 263 3.38 1.07 -15.25
CA CYS A 263 4.69 0.93 -15.84
C CYS A 263 4.65 1.21 -17.35
N SER A 264 5.79 1.56 -17.95
CA SER A 264 5.91 1.86 -19.38
C SER A 264 5.58 0.68 -20.29
N ASP A 265 5.72 -0.56 -19.79
CA ASP A 265 5.33 -1.80 -20.46
C ASP A 265 3.83 -2.12 -20.34
N LYS A 266 3.02 -1.17 -19.82
CA LYS A 266 1.58 -1.27 -19.55
C LYS A 266 1.19 -2.23 -18.42
N THR A 267 2.15 -2.79 -17.72
CA THR A 267 1.90 -3.46 -16.43
C THR A 267 1.69 -2.44 -15.33
N GLY A 268 1.32 -2.90 -14.14
CA GLY A 268 1.17 -2.03 -12.98
C GLY A 268 0.78 -2.80 -11.74
N PHE A 269 0.81 -2.10 -10.62
CA PHE A 269 0.44 -2.67 -9.33
C PHE A 269 -0.07 -1.58 -8.39
N MET A 270 -0.75 -2.00 -7.37
CA MET A 270 -1.18 -1.14 -6.28
C MET A 270 -0.21 -1.27 -5.11
N ILE A 271 0.20 -0.15 -4.53
CA ILE A 271 1.00 -0.09 -3.32
C ILE A 271 0.05 0.20 -2.16
N LYS A 272 0.09 -0.63 -1.13
CA LYS A 272 -0.48 -0.33 0.18
C LYS A 272 0.64 0.13 1.09
N THR A 273 0.50 1.29 1.73
CA THR A 273 1.48 1.75 2.71
C THR A 273 1.25 1.07 4.06
N ALA A 274 2.30 1.05 4.89
CA ALA A 274 2.12 0.86 6.33
C ALA A 274 1.49 2.13 6.94
N ALA A 275 0.89 2.01 8.12
CA ALA A 275 0.24 3.13 8.81
C ALA A 275 1.20 4.30 9.13
N ASN A 276 2.52 4.04 9.22
CA ASN A 276 3.56 5.05 9.41
C ASN A 276 4.02 5.73 8.11
N GLY A 277 3.37 5.45 6.98
CA GLY A 277 3.69 6.02 5.67
C GLY A 277 4.82 5.32 4.90
N GLY A 278 5.42 4.24 5.44
CA GLY A 278 6.40 3.42 4.73
C GLY A 278 5.75 2.44 3.75
N PHE A 279 6.58 1.71 2.97
CA PHE A 279 6.11 0.63 2.12
C PHE A 279 5.53 -0.52 2.97
N GLY A 280 4.35 -0.99 2.63
CA GLY A 280 3.70 -2.13 3.25
C GLY A 280 3.64 -3.33 2.31
N GLU A 281 2.89 -3.22 1.22
CA GLU A 281 2.61 -4.33 0.32
C GLU A 281 2.44 -3.84 -1.13
N ALA A 282 2.84 -4.67 -2.10
CA ALA A 282 2.54 -4.45 -3.53
C ALA A 282 1.56 -5.50 -4.04
N ILE A 283 0.38 -5.05 -4.44
CA ILE A 283 -0.75 -5.88 -4.88
C ILE A 283 -0.86 -5.79 -6.40
N ASP A 284 -0.88 -6.92 -7.09
CA ASP A 284 -1.05 -6.92 -8.54
C ASP A 284 -2.40 -6.33 -8.94
N CYS A 285 -2.45 -5.59 -10.05
CA CYS A 285 -3.67 -4.93 -10.51
C CYS A 285 -4.85 -5.89 -10.72
N LEU A 286 -4.57 -7.15 -11.06
CA LEU A 286 -5.62 -8.18 -11.18
C LEU A 286 -6.28 -8.52 -9.84
N LYS A 287 -5.51 -8.48 -8.74
CA LYS A 287 -5.99 -8.75 -7.37
C LYS A 287 -6.56 -7.50 -6.69
N ALA A 288 -6.34 -6.33 -7.27
CA ALA A 288 -6.74 -5.04 -6.71
C ALA A 288 -8.18 -4.61 -7.07
N ALA A 289 -8.96 -5.42 -7.79
CA ALA A 289 -10.30 -5.05 -8.28
C ALA A 289 -11.28 -4.57 -7.17
N GLY A 290 -11.13 -5.09 -5.95
CA GLY A 290 -11.92 -4.68 -4.77
C GLY A 290 -11.40 -3.43 -4.05
N ILE A 291 -10.28 -2.84 -4.45
CA ILE A 291 -9.64 -1.71 -3.79
C ILE A 291 -9.92 -0.45 -4.59
N GLY A 292 -10.78 0.43 -4.11
CA GLY A 292 -11.04 1.76 -4.72
C GLY A 292 -11.38 1.74 -6.21
N GLY A 293 -12.06 0.70 -6.68
CA GLY A 293 -12.41 0.50 -8.10
C GLY A 293 -11.31 -0.13 -8.95
N GLY A 294 -10.25 -0.65 -8.32
CA GLY A 294 -9.16 -1.33 -9.00
C GLY A 294 -8.14 -0.39 -9.67
N CYS A 295 -7.27 -0.98 -10.48
CA CYS A 295 -6.35 -0.22 -11.30
C CYS A 295 -7.05 0.39 -12.52
N THR A 296 -6.76 1.66 -12.79
CA THR A 296 -7.34 2.41 -13.92
C THR A 296 -6.27 2.95 -14.87
N LEU A 297 -5.02 3.06 -14.42
CA LEU A 297 -3.88 3.47 -15.24
C LEU A 297 -3.25 2.28 -15.99
N THR A 298 -3.58 1.05 -15.56
CA THR A 298 -3.01 -0.20 -16.10
C THR A 298 -4.06 -0.91 -16.96
N ASP A 299 -3.66 -1.35 -18.16
CA ASP A 299 -4.52 -2.23 -18.97
C ASP A 299 -4.48 -3.66 -18.41
N THR A 300 -5.44 -3.96 -17.52
CA THR A 300 -5.53 -5.28 -16.88
C THR A 300 -5.87 -6.41 -17.85
N ARG A 301 -6.36 -6.12 -19.05
CA ARG A 301 -6.73 -7.15 -20.06
C ARG A 301 -5.50 -7.93 -20.54
N GLN A 302 -4.39 -7.25 -20.77
CA GLN A 302 -3.15 -7.92 -21.17
C GLN A 302 -2.61 -8.80 -20.04
N ALA A 303 -2.58 -8.29 -18.81
CA ALA A 303 -2.17 -9.04 -17.64
C ALA A 303 -3.12 -10.23 -17.37
N GLN A 304 -4.43 -10.06 -17.53
CA GLN A 304 -5.41 -11.12 -17.42
C GLN A 304 -5.19 -12.22 -18.46
N THR A 305 -4.89 -11.84 -19.72
CA THR A 305 -4.58 -12.80 -20.78
C THR A 305 -3.29 -13.59 -20.48
N GLN A 306 -2.25 -12.93 -19.96
CA GLN A 306 -1.02 -13.60 -19.55
C GLN A 306 -1.27 -14.58 -18.40
N GLN A 307 -2.06 -14.18 -17.40
CA GLN A 307 -2.38 -15.02 -16.25
C GLN A 307 -3.25 -16.21 -16.63
N THR A 308 -4.25 -16.06 -17.51
CA THR A 308 -5.05 -17.20 -18.02
C THR A 308 -4.19 -18.17 -18.82
N ASN A 309 -3.24 -17.68 -19.63
CA ASN A 309 -2.28 -18.51 -20.34
C ASN A 309 -1.35 -19.28 -19.39
N LEU A 310 -0.90 -18.64 -18.30
CA LEU A 310 -0.11 -19.28 -17.27
C LEU A 310 -0.89 -20.44 -16.63
N TYR A 311 -2.12 -20.18 -16.17
CA TYR A 311 -2.95 -21.22 -15.56
C TYR A 311 -3.36 -22.33 -16.55
N SER A 312 -3.55 -22.01 -17.83
CA SER A 312 -3.75 -23.00 -18.86
C SER A 312 -2.53 -23.92 -19.00
N SER A 313 -1.33 -23.38 -18.94
CA SER A 313 -0.09 -24.14 -18.97
C SER A 313 0.11 -24.99 -17.71
N LEU A 314 -0.17 -24.44 -16.53
CA LEU A 314 -0.04 -25.14 -15.26
C LEU A 314 -1.07 -26.27 -15.13
N SER A 315 -2.33 -26.03 -15.52
CA SER A 315 -3.37 -27.06 -15.50
C SER A 315 -3.04 -28.23 -16.46
N LYS A 316 -2.53 -27.92 -17.65
CA LYS A 316 -2.08 -28.93 -18.61
C LYS A 316 -0.93 -29.77 -18.07
N LYS A 317 0.07 -29.14 -17.41
CA LYS A 317 1.17 -29.85 -16.73
C LYS A 317 0.65 -30.76 -15.60
N ALA A 318 -0.40 -30.32 -14.91
CA ALA A 318 -1.08 -31.12 -13.87
C ALA A 318 -1.99 -32.22 -14.42
N GLY A 319 -2.05 -32.44 -15.75
CA GLY A 319 -2.89 -33.45 -16.38
C GLY A 319 -4.35 -33.05 -16.59
N PHE A 320 -4.70 -31.77 -16.33
CA PHE A 320 -6.04 -31.23 -16.51
C PHE A 320 -6.07 -30.28 -17.72
N SER A 321 -6.57 -30.75 -18.86
CA SER A 321 -6.61 -29.95 -20.09
C SER A 321 -7.70 -28.88 -20.02
N CYS A 322 -7.32 -27.66 -19.58
CA CYS A 322 -8.19 -26.51 -19.45
C CYS A 322 -7.57 -25.29 -20.17
N ASP A 323 -8.26 -24.79 -21.19
CA ASP A 323 -7.96 -23.47 -21.75
C ASP A 323 -8.69 -22.44 -20.87
N VAL A 324 -7.97 -21.87 -19.90
CA VAL A 324 -8.55 -21.03 -18.85
C VAL A 324 -9.12 -19.76 -19.45
N SER A 325 -10.42 -19.52 -19.22
CA SER A 325 -11.13 -18.31 -19.64
C SER A 325 -11.38 -17.34 -18.48
N LYS A 326 -11.55 -17.89 -17.26
CA LYS A 326 -11.70 -17.13 -16.00
C LYS A 326 -11.02 -17.89 -14.88
N TYR A 327 -10.59 -17.16 -13.86
CA TYR A 327 -10.02 -17.72 -12.64
C TYR A 327 -10.41 -16.87 -11.42
N ALA A 328 -10.37 -17.49 -10.25
CA ALA A 328 -10.52 -16.81 -8.97
C ALA A 328 -9.59 -17.44 -7.92
N ASP A 329 -8.89 -16.62 -7.17
CA ASP A 329 -7.99 -17.07 -6.12
C ASP A 329 -8.79 -17.44 -4.87
N PHE A 330 -8.44 -18.57 -4.24
CA PHE A 330 -8.84 -18.88 -2.89
C PHE A 330 -7.78 -18.42 -1.88
N PRO A 331 -8.17 -18.01 -0.67
CA PRO A 331 -7.22 -17.79 0.41
C PRO A 331 -6.40 -19.05 0.67
N SER A 332 -5.09 -18.94 0.66
CA SER A 332 -4.18 -20.03 1.03
C SER A 332 -3.51 -19.73 2.36
N THR A 333 -3.44 -20.70 3.25
CA THR A 333 -2.65 -20.63 4.49
C THR A 333 -1.19 -21.01 4.26
N ASP A 334 -0.87 -21.59 3.09
CA ASP A 334 0.48 -21.90 2.64
C ASP A 334 0.94 -20.85 1.63
N ALA A 335 1.88 -20.00 2.03
CA ALA A 335 2.45 -18.95 1.17
C ALA A 335 3.17 -19.50 -0.08
N ASN A 336 3.46 -20.81 -0.13
CA ASN A 336 4.15 -21.45 -1.24
C ASN A 336 3.20 -22.14 -2.23
N THR A 337 1.88 -22.13 -1.98
CA THR A 337 0.89 -22.77 -2.85
C THR A 337 -0.21 -21.79 -3.21
N GLU A 338 -0.37 -21.51 -4.48
CA GLU A 338 -1.48 -20.74 -5.02
C GLU A 338 -2.65 -21.68 -5.30
N ILE A 339 -3.86 -21.33 -4.81
CA ILE A 339 -5.07 -22.13 -4.96
C ILE A 339 -6.07 -21.34 -5.79
N VAL A 340 -6.44 -21.86 -6.97
CA VAL A 340 -7.16 -21.09 -7.99
C VAL A 340 -8.31 -21.90 -8.55
N GLU A 341 -9.54 -21.36 -8.52
CA GLU A 341 -10.65 -21.88 -9.31
C GLU A 341 -10.44 -21.52 -10.80
N LEU A 342 -10.61 -22.50 -11.67
CA LEU A 342 -10.41 -22.40 -13.11
C LEU A 342 -11.74 -22.66 -13.84
N ALA A 343 -12.18 -21.70 -14.67
CA ALA A 343 -13.20 -21.94 -15.69
C ALA A 343 -12.53 -22.12 -17.05
N CYS A 344 -12.94 -23.10 -17.79
CA CYS A 344 -12.34 -23.46 -19.07
C CYS A 344 -13.23 -23.03 -20.25
N SER A 345 -12.62 -22.64 -21.38
CA SER A 345 -13.33 -22.38 -22.63
C SER A 345 -13.51 -23.65 -23.47
N ASN A 346 -12.63 -24.63 -23.33
CA ASN A 346 -12.61 -25.87 -24.09
C ASN A 346 -13.41 -27.03 -23.45
N ARG A 347 -13.94 -26.82 -22.23
CA ARG A 347 -14.75 -27.79 -21.50
C ARG A 347 -15.73 -27.06 -20.57
N ALA A 348 -16.89 -27.68 -20.31
CA ALA A 348 -17.93 -27.10 -19.48
C ALA A 348 -17.69 -27.26 -17.98
N ASP A 349 -16.92 -28.25 -17.56
CA ASP A 349 -16.49 -28.48 -16.19
C ASP A 349 -15.17 -27.75 -15.93
N GLY A 350 -15.10 -27.02 -14.82
CA GLY A 350 -13.89 -26.42 -14.31
C GLY A 350 -13.25 -27.25 -13.21
N GLY A 351 -12.33 -26.67 -12.48
CA GLY A 351 -11.66 -27.31 -11.34
C GLY A 351 -10.92 -26.31 -10.47
N VAL A 352 -10.34 -26.81 -9.38
CA VAL A 352 -9.46 -26.02 -8.50
C VAL A 352 -8.03 -26.52 -8.68
N GLY A 353 -7.16 -25.60 -9.11
CA GLY A 353 -5.73 -25.82 -9.24
C GLY A 353 -5.00 -25.50 -7.95
N PHE A 354 -4.06 -26.34 -7.57
CA PHE A 354 -3.12 -26.16 -6.46
C PHE A 354 -1.73 -26.08 -7.06
N PHE A 355 -1.20 -24.86 -7.21
CA PHE A 355 0.03 -24.60 -7.94
C PHE A 355 1.13 -24.13 -6.97
N PRO A 356 2.22 -24.91 -6.80
CA PRO A 356 3.34 -24.48 -5.98
C PRO A 356 4.03 -23.25 -6.58
N ALA A 357 4.42 -22.30 -5.76
CA ALA A 357 5.20 -21.12 -6.16
C ALA A 357 6.61 -21.49 -6.68
N SER A 358 7.14 -22.62 -6.24
CA SER A 358 8.37 -23.24 -6.76
C SER A 358 8.05 -24.17 -7.94
N SER A 359 9.08 -24.62 -8.67
CA SER A 359 9.00 -25.44 -9.90
C SER A 359 8.34 -26.84 -9.77
N GLY A 360 7.51 -27.05 -8.75
CA GLY A 360 6.80 -28.33 -8.53
C GLY A 360 5.67 -28.56 -9.52
N GLN A 361 5.29 -29.84 -9.71
CA GLN A 361 4.11 -30.20 -10.45
C GLN A 361 2.87 -29.88 -9.58
N GLY A 362 2.00 -29.00 -10.05
CA GLY A 362 0.71 -28.73 -9.44
C GLY A 362 -0.27 -29.90 -9.62
N ARG A 363 -1.43 -29.81 -8.98
CA ARG A 363 -2.58 -30.70 -9.20
C ARG A 363 -3.83 -29.89 -9.48
N VAL A 364 -4.78 -30.44 -10.21
CA VAL A 364 -6.11 -29.87 -10.41
C VAL A 364 -7.15 -30.91 -10.01
N LEU A 365 -8.06 -30.51 -9.14
CA LEU A 365 -9.19 -31.33 -8.71
C LEU A 365 -10.47 -30.81 -9.36
N ASN A 366 -11.38 -31.73 -9.74
CA ASN A 366 -12.73 -31.32 -10.11
C ASN A 366 -13.46 -30.70 -8.90
N CYS A 367 -14.55 -29.99 -9.12
CA CYS A 367 -15.22 -29.21 -8.10
C CYS A 367 -15.81 -30.01 -6.93
N LEU A 368 -16.14 -31.30 -7.11
CA LEU A 368 -16.57 -32.17 -5.99
C LEU A 368 -15.40 -32.53 -5.09
N ARG A 369 -14.27 -32.89 -5.70
CA ARG A 369 -13.07 -33.28 -4.96
C ARG A 369 -12.48 -32.09 -4.21
N SER A 370 -12.49 -30.90 -4.81
CA SER A 370 -12.02 -29.69 -4.16
C SER A 370 -12.94 -29.24 -3.03
N GLU A 371 -14.25 -29.48 -3.12
CA GLU A 371 -15.21 -29.16 -2.04
C GLU A 371 -14.93 -30.02 -0.77
N ALA A 372 -14.47 -31.27 -0.93
CA ALA A 372 -14.02 -32.10 0.18
C ALA A 372 -12.79 -31.51 0.89
N GLU A 373 -11.93 -30.78 0.17
CA GLU A 373 -10.78 -30.06 0.73
C GLU A 373 -11.16 -28.62 1.21
N GLY A 374 -12.43 -28.23 1.17
CA GLY A 374 -12.94 -26.94 1.63
C GLY A 374 -13.01 -25.84 0.55
N TYR A 375 -12.74 -26.16 -0.72
CA TYR A 375 -12.71 -25.21 -1.83
C TYR A 375 -13.91 -25.41 -2.75
N LYS A 376 -14.94 -24.57 -2.59
CA LYS A 376 -16.19 -24.65 -3.36
C LYS A 376 -16.11 -23.85 -4.64
N CYS A 377 -16.36 -24.48 -5.79
CA CYS A 377 -16.43 -23.80 -7.08
C CYS A 377 -17.67 -22.91 -7.21
N SER A 378 -17.49 -21.79 -7.90
CA SER A 378 -18.53 -20.84 -8.28
C SER A 378 -18.75 -20.75 -9.80
N PHE A 379 -17.74 -21.10 -10.60
CA PHE A 379 -17.81 -21.01 -12.06
C PHE A 379 -18.40 -22.28 -12.72
N THR A 380 -18.22 -23.45 -12.11
CA THR A 380 -18.67 -24.71 -12.66
C THR A 380 -20.13 -25.00 -12.29
N GLN A 381 -20.98 -25.18 -13.29
CA GLN A 381 -22.36 -25.61 -13.08
C GLN A 381 -22.41 -27.09 -12.70
N THR A 382 -23.23 -27.42 -11.70
CA THR A 382 -23.42 -28.82 -11.23
C THR A 382 -23.81 -29.76 -12.36
N SER A 383 -24.64 -29.33 -13.31
CA SER A 383 -25.02 -30.11 -14.48
C SER A 383 -23.85 -30.48 -15.38
N ALA A 384 -22.90 -29.59 -15.60
CA ALA A 384 -21.70 -29.83 -16.38
C ALA A 384 -20.81 -30.86 -15.70
N LEU A 385 -20.68 -30.78 -14.38
CA LEU A 385 -19.94 -31.75 -13.57
C LEU A 385 -20.57 -33.17 -13.64
N TYR A 386 -21.90 -33.27 -13.50
CA TYR A 386 -22.60 -34.57 -13.60
C TYR A 386 -22.50 -35.17 -15.01
N THR A 387 -22.54 -34.33 -16.05
CA THR A 387 -22.28 -34.79 -17.42
C THR A 387 -20.89 -35.41 -17.53
N LYS A 388 -19.86 -34.74 -16.96
CA LYS A 388 -18.49 -35.26 -16.99
C LYS A 388 -18.33 -36.58 -16.22
N LEU A 389 -18.93 -36.68 -15.03
CA LEU A 389 -18.92 -37.90 -14.24
C LEU A 389 -19.63 -39.04 -14.99
N THR A 390 -20.72 -38.76 -15.74
CA THR A 390 -21.39 -39.74 -16.60
C THR A 390 -20.48 -40.24 -17.69
N GLU A 391 -19.73 -39.37 -18.37
CA GLU A 391 -18.75 -39.76 -19.39
C GLU A 391 -17.63 -40.65 -18.79
N GLN A 392 -17.08 -40.27 -17.64
CA GLN A 392 -16.03 -41.02 -16.95
C GLN A 392 -16.51 -42.40 -16.51
N LEU A 393 -17.73 -42.49 -15.99
CA LEU A 393 -18.35 -43.76 -15.61
C LEU A 393 -18.52 -44.69 -16.83
N ARG A 394 -19.05 -44.15 -17.96
CA ARG A 394 -19.22 -44.92 -19.20
C ARG A 394 -17.90 -45.39 -19.80
N ALA A 395 -16.84 -44.56 -19.68
CA ALA A 395 -15.52 -44.95 -20.13
C ALA A 395 -14.93 -46.14 -19.33
N LYS A 396 -15.26 -46.25 -18.04
CA LYS A 396 -14.80 -47.36 -17.17
C LYS A 396 -15.72 -48.57 -17.22
N LYS A 397 -17.03 -48.37 -17.43
CA LYS A 397 -18.01 -49.47 -17.53
C LYS A 397 -18.70 -49.38 -18.89
N ASN A 398 -18.15 -50.13 -19.86
CA ASN A 398 -18.71 -50.22 -21.20
C ASN A 398 -20.18 -50.69 -21.14
N GLY A 399 -21.09 -50.01 -21.86
CA GLY A 399 -22.51 -50.32 -21.88
C GLY A 399 -23.30 -49.84 -20.64
N SER A 400 -22.71 -49.03 -19.75
CA SER A 400 -23.45 -48.44 -18.63
C SER A 400 -24.51 -47.45 -19.15
N THR A 401 -25.75 -47.62 -18.69
CA THR A 401 -26.89 -46.74 -18.96
C THR A 401 -27.01 -45.64 -17.90
N CYS A 402 -26.22 -45.70 -16.83
CA CYS A 402 -26.24 -44.73 -15.74
C CYS A 402 -25.96 -43.32 -16.25
N VAL A 403 -26.90 -42.39 -16.02
CA VAL A 403 -26.75 -40.95 -16.13
C VAL A 403 -26.67 -40.41 -14.71
N VAL A 404 -25.58 -39.75 -14.37
CA VAL A 404 -25.38 -39.19 -13.02
C VAL A 404 -26.40 -38.11 -12.74
N SER A 405 -27.18 -38.26 -11.69
CA SER A 405 -28.18 -37.30 -11.21
C SER A 405 -27.81 -36.65 -9.89
N ASN A 406 -26.92 -37.28 -9.12
CA ASN A 406 -26.36 -36.76 -7.90
C ASN A 406 -24.95 -37.29 -7.68
N ALA A 407 -24.08 -36.51 -7.04
CA ALA A 407 -22.73 -36.95 -6.71
C ALA A 407 -22.22 -36.23 -5.47
N ALA A 408 -21.35 -36.89 -4.72
CA ALA A 408 -20.68 -36.30 -3.54
C ALA A 408 -19.29 -36.91 -3.36
N ALA A 409 -18.40 -36.16 -2.75
CA ALA A 409 -17.14 -36.70 -2.24
C ALA A 409 -17.46 -37.79 -1.19
N TYR A 410 -16.88 -38.97 -1.37
CA TYR A 410 -17.15 -40.13 -0.52
C TYR A 410 -16.10 -40.29 0.58
N ALA A 411 -14.84 -40.27 0.21
CA ALA A 411 -13.69 -40.46 1.09
C ALA A 411 -12.40 -39.94 0.45
N GLU A 412 -11.38 -39.78 1.28
CA GLU A 412 -9.99 -39.64 0.87
C GLU A 412 -9.14 -40.73 1.54
N ALA A 413 -8.10 -41.19 0.87
CA ALA A 413 -7.12 -42.13 1.41
C ALA A 413 -5.71 -41.70 1.03
N ASN A 414 -4.71 -42.10 1.80
CA ASN A 414 -3.31 -41.87 1.44
C ASN A 414 -2.88 -42.96 0.46
N ALA A 415 -2.35 -42.58 -0.70
CA ALA A 415 -1.81 -43.52 -1.67
C ALA A 415 -0.50 -44.13 -1.17
N PRO A 416 -0.25 -45.44 -1.45
CA PRO A 416 0.98 -46.11 -1.04
C PRO A 416 2.26 -45.42 -1.56
N GLY A 417 2.18 -44.72 -2.68
CA GLY A 417 3.30 -44.01 -3.31
C GLY A 417 3.39 -42.53 -2.92
N GLY A 418 2.57 -42.08 -1.98
CA GLY A 418 2.41 -40.65 -1.59
C GLY A 418 1.30 -39.94 -2.36
N GLY A 419 0.80 -38.85 -1.79
CA GLY A 419 -0.37 -38.12 -2.28
C GLY A 419 -1.69 -38.70 -1.75
N LYS A 420 -2.81 -38.09 -2.19
CA LYS A 420 -4.15 -38.50 -1.78
C LYS A 420 -4.92 -39.16 -2.94
N GLU A 421 -5.60 -40.23 -2.65
CA GLU A 421 -6.61 -40.87 -3.51
C GLU A 421 -7.97 -40.30 -3.10
N ASP A 422 -8.82 -40.03 -4.09
CA ASP A 422 -10.14 -39.47 -3.88
C ASP A 422 -11.22 -40.44 -4.37
N PHE A 423 -12.32 -40.51 -3.66
CA PHE A 423 -13.46 -41.33 -3.96
C PHE A 423 -14.72 -40.44 -4.10
N VAL A 424 -15.42 -40.59 -5.22
CA VAL A 424 -16.64 -39.85 -5.53
C VAL A 424 -17.81 -40.82 -5.72
N GLU A 425 -18.81 -40.74 -4.84
CA GLU A 425 -20.06 -41.44 -5.00
C GLU A 425 -20.94 -40.76 -6.04
N VAL A 426 -21.54 -41.55 -6.91
CA VAL A 426 -22.52 -41.10 -7.92
C VAL A 426 -23.80 -41.93 -7.85
N ALA A 427 -24.95 -41.26 -7.94
CA ALA A 427 -26.26 -41.88 -8.09
C ALA A 427 -26.77 -41.72 -9.50
N CYS A 428 -27.47 -42.76 -10.02
CA CYS A 428 -28.02 -42.79 -11.36
C CYS A 428 -29.45 -42.22 -11.40
N ALA A 429 -29.81 -41.52 -12.47
CA ALA A 429 -31.13 -40.87 -12.65
C ALA A 429 -32.28 -41.89 -12.77
N ASP A 430 -31.97 -43.11 -13.22
CA ASP A 430 -32.95 -44.23 -13.35
C ASP A 430 -33.25 -44.94 -12.02
N GLY A 431 -32.62 -44.46 -10.91
CA GLY A 431 -32.76 -45.11 -9.60
C GLY A 431 -32.01 -46.46 -9.49
N GLY A 432 -31.21 -46.82 -10.48
CA GLY A 432 -30.35 -47.98 -10.48
C GLY A 432 -29.22 -47.89 -9.44
N PRO A 433 -28.42 -48.97 -9.33
CA PRO A 433 -27.30 -49.01 -8.39
C PRO A 433 -26.29 -47.89 -8.69
N GLY A 434 -25.88 -47.15 -7.64
CA GLY A 434 -24.84 -46.16 -7.74
C GLY A 434 -23.44 -46.77 -7.80
N TYR A 435 -22.46 -45.91 -7.98
CA TYR A 435 -21.05 -46.27 -8.10
C TYR A 435 -20.18 -45.33 -7.29
N VAL A 436 -18.99 -45.78 -6.96
CA VAL A 436 -17.91 -44.95 -6.42
C VAL A 436 -16.76 -44.94 -7.41
N LEU A 437 -16.46 -43.76 -7.91
CA LEU A 437 -15.30 -43.49 -8.79
C LEU A 437 -14.07 -43.25 -7.90
N HIS A 438 -13.04 -44.10 -8.10
CA HIS A 438 -11.78 -43.98 -7.39
C HIS A 438 -10.73 -43.31 -8.27
N TYR A 439 -10.14 -42.25 -7.78
CA TYR A 439 -9.12 -41.44 -8.46
C TYR A 439 -7.77 -41.59 -7.77
N GLY A 440 -6.72 -41.83 -8.54
CA GLY A 440 -5.35 -41.75 -8.05
C GLY A 440 -4.90 -40.29 -7.77
N PRO A 441 -3.76 -40.13 -7.07
CA PRO A 441 -3.24 -38.79 -6.72
C PRO A 441 -3.11 -37.88 -7.94
N GLY A 442 -3.83 -36.76 -7.95
CA GLY A 442 -3.80 -35.75 -9.02
C GLY A 442 -4.35 -36.19 -10.38
N GLN A 443 -4.91 -37.41 -10.50
CA GLN A 443 -5.45 -37.92 -11.76
C GLN A 443 -6.83 -37.33 -12.05
N GLU A 444 -7.07 -36.91 -13.30
CA GLU A 444 -8.37 -36.44 -13.77
C GLU A 444 -9.37 -37.57 -14.00
N LEU A 445 -8.89 -38.69 -14.47
CA LEU A 445 -9.73 -39.87 -14.78
C LEU A 445 -9.71 -40.87 -13.63
N PRO A 446 -10.83 -41.52 -13.30
CA PRO A 446 -10.85 -42.55 -12.28
C PRO A 446 -9.97 -43.75 -12.69
N ILE A 447 -9.22 -44.27 -11.74
CA ILE A 447 -8.42 -45.49 -11.94
C ILE A 447 -9.30 -46.72 -11.83
N GLU A 448 -10.34 -46.69 -11.00
CA GLU A 448 -11.24 -47.77 -10.72
C GLU A 448 -12.69 -47.33 -10.57
N LEU A 449 -13.63 -48.21 -10.83
CA LEU A 449 -15.04 -48.02 -10.58
C LEU A 449 -15.50 -49.16 -9.63
N LEU A 450 -15.97 -48.74 -8.44
CA LEU A 450 -16.52 -49.65 -7.42
C LEU A 450 -18.04 -49.57 -7.42
N ASN A 451 -18.72 -50.70 -7.25
CA ASN A 451 -20.14 -50.68 -6.98
C ASN A 451 -20.43 -50.50 -5.48
N CYS A 452 -21.63 -50.12 -5.12
CA CYS A 452 -21.97 -49.83 -3.74
C CYS A 452 -21.85 -51.04 -2.79
N ALA A 453 -21.92 -52.28 -3.32
CA ALA A 453 -21.70 -53.51 -2.54
C ALA A 453 -20.22 -53.67 -2.14
N GLN A 454 -19.29 -53.29 -3.02
CA GLN A 454 -17.85 -53.34 -2.76
C GLN A 454 -17.38 -52.38 -1.68
N VAL A 455 -18.06 -51.22 -1.50
CA VAL A 455 -17.73 -50.24 -0.49
C VAL A 455 -18.55 -50.35 0.80
N LYS A 456 -19.30 -51.45 0.94
CA LYS A 456 -20.17 -51.68 2.09
C LYS A 456 -19.41 -51.70 3.43
N SER A 457 -18.20 -52.25 3.44
CA SER A 457 -17.32 -52.32 4.61
C SER A 457 -16.76 -50.94 5.04
N THR A 458 -16.76 -49.93 4.16
CA THR A 458 -16.26 -48.59 4.40
C THR A 458 -17.40 -47.58 4.61
N GLY A 459 -18.62 -48.04 4.93
CA GLY A 459 -19.77 -47.21 5.22
C GLY A 459 -20.89 -47.24 4.19
N GLY A 460 -20.67 -47.89 3.04
CA GLY A 460 -21.64 -48.04 1.96
C GLY A 460 -21.99 -46.73 1.24
N CYS A 461 -22.69 -46.81 0.13
CA CYS A 461 -23.20 -45.66 -0.59
C CYS A 461 -24.29 -44.93 0.23
N LYS A 462 -24.29 -43.61 0.18
CA LYS A 462 -25.25 -42.73 0.88
C LYS A 462 -26.27 -42.09 -0.08
N LEU A 463 -25.88 -41.90 -1.34
CA LEU A 463 -26.72 -41.23 -2.36
C LEU A 463 -27.62 -42.20 -3.08
N SER A 464 -27.20 -43.45 -3.21
CA SER A 464 -27.96 -44.52 -3.89
C SER A 464 -28.37 -45.61 -2.90
N LYS A 465 -29.61 -46.16 -3.06
CA LYS A 465 -30.00 -47.34 -2.33
C LYS A 465 -29.20 -48.53 -2.88
N SER A 466 -28.51 -49.25 -1.99
CA SER A 466 -27.79 -50.47 -2.29
C SER A 466 -28.72 -51.59 -2.74
#